data_877fdb555f436975d43290781ed8b2be
#
_entry.id   877fdb555f436975d43290781ed8b2be
#
_cell.length_a   1.000
_cell.length_b   1.000
_cell.length_c   1.000
_cell.angle_alpha   90.00
_cell.angle_beta   90.00
_cell.angle_gamma   90.00
#
_symmetry.space_group_name_H-M   'P 1'
#
loop_
_entity.id
_entity.type
_entity.pdbx_description
1 polymer ?
#
loop_
_entity_poly.entity_id
_entity_poly.type
_entity_poly.pdbx_seq_one_letter_code
_entity_poly.pdbx_strand_id
1 'polypeptide(L)'
;VYKRQQPYGDVAGAWKALEEAKADGKVKSIGVSNMTPKIWNEFVPQFETVPAVNQVECNPFFQQKELRALLEKDNVKIEAYQPLGHGNAALLTNPVITEIAEKYGKNAGQVILRFEVQEGLIVLPKSTNPERIAGNIEIFNFELNEEEMERIRALDTGKGSHDPEAPGVAEMLLSLIHI
;
A
#
# COMPACT_ATOMS: atom_id res chain seq x y z
N VAL A 1 -11.16 10.58 -11.50
CA VAL A 1 -11.67 9.86 -10.32
C VAL A 1 -11.14 8.44 -10.35
N TYR A 2 -10.66 8.00 -9.23
CA TYR A 2 -10.11 6.67 -9.02
C TYR A 2 -11.08 5.84 -8.17
N LYS A 3 -11.31 4.59 -8.54
CA LYS A 3 -12.14 3.64 -7.80
C LYS A 3 -11.42 2.31 -7.65
N ARG A 4 -11.60 1.65 -6.51
CA ARG A 4 -11.01 0.35 -6.18
C ARG A 4 -12.07 -0.61 -5.64
N GLN A 5 -11.84 -1.91 -5.85
CA GLN A 5 -12.67 -3.01 -5.39
C GLN A 5 -11.94 -3.84 -4.33
N GLN A 6 -12.65 -4.17 -3.27
CA GLN A 6 -12.20 -5.12 -2.24
C GLN A 6 -12.48 -6.56 -2.66
N PRO A 7 -11.72 -7.58 -2.16
CA PRO A 7 -11.90 -8.98 -2.53
C PRO A 7 -13.09 -9.66 -1.81
N TYR A 8 -14.14 -8.92 -1.49
CA TYR A 8 -15.28 -9.40 -0.71
C TYR A 8 -16.60 -9.11 -1.40
N GLY A 9 -17.60 -9.99 -1.21
CA GLY A 9 -18.91 -9.88 -1.83
C GLY A 9 -18.89 -10.26 -3.32
N ASP A 10 -19.74 -9.65 -4.14
CA ASP A 10 -19.75 -9.83 -5.59
C ASP A 10 -18.64 -9.01 -6.26
N VAL A 11 -17.42 -9.50 -6.13
CA VAL A 11 -16.22 -8.84 -6.66
C VAL A 11 -16.26 -8.77 -8.18
N ALA A 12 -16.73 -9.83 -8.83
CA ALA A 12 -16.79 -9.91 -10.30
C ALA A 12 -17.82 -8.93 -10.87
N GLY A 13 -19.01 -8.86 -10.29
CA GLY A 13 -20.05 -7.90 -10.71
C GLY A 13 -19.61 -6.45 -10.49
N ALA A 14 -19.00 -6.17 -9.33
CA ALA A 14 -18.48 -4.85 -9.03
C ALA A 14 -17.34 -4.44 -9.97
N TRP A 15 -16.45 -5.37 -10.35
CA TRP A 15 -15.38 -5.10 -11.30
C TRP A 15 -15.92 -4.78 -12.69
N LYS A 16 -16.89 -5.55 -13.20
CA LYS A 16 -17.56 -5.27 -14.47
C LYS A 16 -18.19 -3.88 -14.49
N ALA A 17 -18.87 -3.48 -13.42
CA ALA A 17 -19.43 -2.14 -13.31
C ALA A 17 -18.34 -1.04 -13.33
N LEU A 18 -17.15 -1.32 -12.77
CA LEU A 18 -16.00 -0.41 -12.87
C LEU A 18 -15.43 -0.35 -14.29
N GLU A 19 -15.35 -1.46 -15.01
CA GLU A 19 -14.95 -1.50 -16.42
C GLU A 19 -15.91 -0.69 -17.30
N GLU A 20 -17.22 -0.84 -17.10
CA GLU A 20 -18.24 -0.03 -17.78
C GLU A 20 -18.05 1.47 -17.47
N ALA A 21 -17.87 1.84 -16.19
CA ALA A 21 -17.63 3.22 -15.81
C ALA A 21 -16.34 3.81 -16.42
N LYS A 22 -15.32 2.99 -16.62
CA LYS A 22 -14.09 3.38 -17.32
C LYS A 22 -14.33 3.55 -18.80
N ALA A 23 -15.06 2.63 -19.44
CA ALA A 23 -15.43 2.72 -20.86
C ALA A 23 -16.28 3.96 -21.15
N ASP A 24 -17.20 4.30 -20.25
CA ASP A 24 -18.01 5.52 -20.32
C ASP A 24 -17.23 6.82 -20.04
N GLY A 25 -15.94 6.72 -19.70
CA GLY A 25 -15.11 7.88 -19.37
C GLY A 25 -15.42 8.52 -18.00
N LYS A 26 -16.28 7.89 -17.17
CA LYS A 26 -16.61 8.37 -15.83
C LYS A 26 -15.45 8.30 -14.85
N VAL A 27 -14.54 7.34 -15.06
CA VAL A 27 -13.30 7.18 -14.31
C VAL A 27 -12.14 6.95 -15.26
N LYS A 28 -10.93 7.40 -14.88
CA LYS A 28 -9.72 7.23 -15.72
C LYS A 28 -8.99 5.92 -15.42
N SER A 29 -8.99 5.50 -14.17
CA SER A 29 -8.32 4.31 -13.71
C SER A 29 -9.19 3.58 -12.70
N ILE A 30 -9.09 2.26 -12.71
CA ILE A 30 -9.76 1.37 -11.76
C ILE A 30 -8.71 0.48 -11.11
N GLY A 31 -8.95 0.09 -9.87
CA GLY A 31 -8.02 -0.70 -9.09
C GLY A 31 -8.72 -1.56 -8.06
N VAL A 32 -7.94 -2.38 -7.40
CA VAL A 32 -8.39 -3.30 -6.37
C VAL A 32 -7.73 -3.01 -5.03
N SER A 33 -8.17 -3.68 -3.98
CA SER A 33 -7.58 -3.57 -2.66
C SER A 33 -7.57 -4.94 -1.97
N ASN A 34 -6.51 -5.21 -1.20
CA ASN A 34 -6.34 -6.45 -0.43
C ASN A 34 -6.37 -7.74 -1.29
N MET A 35 -6.02 -7.64 -2.57
CA MET A 35 -5.82 -8.83 -3.38
C MET A 35 -4.47 -9.46 -3.03
N THR A 36 -4.50 -10.62 -2.37
CA THR A 36 -3.32 -11.44 -2.10
C THR A 36 -2.81 -12.06 -3.41
N PRO A 37 -1.59 -12.63 -3.46
CA PRO A 37 -1.11 -13.33 -4.66
C PRO A 37 -2.08 -14.42 -5.14
N LYS A 38 -2.70 -15.15 -4.23
CA LYS A 38 -3.68 -16.17 -4.55
C LYS A 38 -4.93 -15.56 -5.21
N ILE A 39 -5.56 -14.59 -4.54
CA ILE A 39 -6.77 -13.93 -5.04
C ILE A 39 -6.47 -13.23 -6.38
N TRP A 40 -5.32 -12.59 -6.53
CA TRP A 40 -4.89 -11.95 -7.77
C TRP A 40 -4.87 -12.92 -8.95
N ASN A 41 -4.22 -14.08 -8.77
CA ASN A 41 -4.10 -15.10 -9.80
C ASN A 41 -5.44 -15.73 -10.19
N GLU A 42 -6.40 -15.75 -9.28
CA GLU A 42 -7.75 -16.25 -9.54
C GLU A 42 -8.65 -15.18 -10.19
N PHE A 43 -8.45 -13.91 -9.83
CA PHE A 43 -9.32 -12.80 -10.23
C PHE A 43 -8.96 -12.22 -11.60
N VAL A 44 -7.71 -11.78 -11.79
CA VAL A 44 -7.31 -11.00 -12.96
C VAL A 44 -7.55 -11.70 -14.29
N PRO A 45 -7.31 -13.02 -14.44
CA PRO A 45 -7.55 -13.72 -15.70
C PRO A 45 -9.01 -13.76 -16.17
N GLN A 46 -9.95 -13.36 -15.32
CA GLN A 46 -11.38 -13.36 -15.64
C GLN A 46 -11.83 -12.10 -16.40
N PHE A 47 -10.97 -11.08 -16.51
CA PHE A 47 -11.32 -9.75 -17.00
C PHE A 47 -10.34 -9.25 -18.06
N GLU A 48 -10.81 -8.33 -18.90
CA GLU A 48 -9.98 -7.70 -19.95
C GLU A 48 -9.13 -6.56 -19.37
N THR A 49 -9.64 -5.85 -18.37
CA THR A 49 -8.92 -4.74 -17.76
C THR A 49 -8.09 -5.20 -16.59
N VAL A 50 -6.77 -5.09 -16.70
CA VAL A 50 -5.86 -5.26 -15.56
C VAL A 50 -6.01 -4.07 -14.61
N PRO A 51 -6.12 -4.29 -13.28
CA PRO A 51 -6.14 -3.20 -12.29
C PRO A 51 -4.91 -2.30 -12.41
N ALA A 52 -5.09 -0.99 -12.32
CA ALA A 52 -3.96 -0.04 -12.35
C ALA A 52 -3.17 -0.06 -11.04
N VAL A 53 -3.84 -0.37 -9.93
CA VAL A 53 -3.24 -0.46 -8.59
C VAL A 53 -3.89 -1.58 -7.79
N ASN A 54 -3.12 -2.12 -6.84
CA ASN A 54 -3.62 -2.92 -5.73
C ASN A 54 -3.28 -2.19 -4.42
N GLN A 55 -4.30 -1.74 -3.69
CA GLN A 55 -4.08 -1.07 -2.41
C GLN A 55 -4.03 -2.09 -1.29
N VAL A 56 -2.88 -2.21 -0.64
CA VAL A 56 -2.62 -3.19 0.42
C VAL A 56 -1.89 -2.56 1.61
N GLU A 57 -1.90 -3.22 2.76
CA GLU A 57 -0.97 -2.88 3.84
C GLU A 57 0.46 -3.06 3.33
N CYS A 58 1.26 -2.00 3.43
CA CYS A 58 2.68 -2.08 3.11
C CYS A 58 3.43 -1.06 3.96
N ASN A 59 4.51 -1.50 4.59
CA ASN A 59 5.39 -0.69 5.41
C ASN A 59 6.74 -1.43 5.56
N PRO A 60 7.80 -0.85 6.14
CA PRO A 60 9.10 -1.51 6.25
C PRO A 60 9.12 -2.87 6.94
N PHE A 61 8.16 -3.16 7.85
CA PHE A 61 8.04 -4.47 8.48
C PHE A 61 7.20 -5.48 7.68
N PHE A 62 6.44 -5.01 6.69
CA PHE A 62 5.63 -5.83 5.81
C PHE A 62 5.68 -5.29 4.38
N GLN A 63 6.70 -5.72 3.62
CA GLN A 63 7.04 -5.12 2.33
C GLN A 63 6.36 -5.79 1.13
N GLN A 64 5.50 -6.78 1.35
CA GLN A 64 4.71 -7.44 0.29
C GLN A 64 5.58 -8.00 -0.87
N LYS A 65 6.75 -8.59 -0.57
CA LYS A 65 7.74 -8.99 -1.58
C LYS A 65 7.18 -9.90 -2.67
N GLU A 66 6.41 -10.93 -2.27
CA GLU A 66 5.79 -11.85 -3.22
C GLU A 66 4.77 -11.15 -4.11
N LEU A 67 3.88 -10.36 -3.50
CA LEU A 67 2.87 -9.62 -4.22
C LEU A 67 3.50 -8.58 -5.16
N ARG A 68 4.54 -7.87 -4.72
CA ARG A 68 5.27 -6.90 -5.56
C ARG A 68 5.84 -7.56 -6.80
N ALA A 69 6.52 -8.70 -6.64
CA ALA A 69 7.09 -9.44 -7.77
C ALA A 69 6.02 -9.97 -8.75
N LEU A 70 4.81 -10.25 -8.25
CA LEU A 70 3.67 -10.64 -9.09
C LEU A 70 3.13 -9.44 -9.87
N LEU A 71 2.85 -8.33 -9.19
CA LEU A 71 2.23 -7.13 -9.76
C LEU A 71 3.14 -6.42 -10.76
N GLU A 72 4.46 -6.50 -10.57
CA GLU A 72 5.45 -5.91 -11.48
C GLU A 72 5.34 -6.49 -12.91
N LYS A 73 5.01 -7.78 -13.04
CA LYS A 73 4.82 -8.44 -14.34
C LYS A 73 3.68 -7.82 -15.16
N ASP A 74 2.66 -7.34 -14.47
CA ASP A 74 1.47 -6.73 -15.07
C ASP A 74 1.55 -5.19 -15.06
N ASN A 75 2.70 -4.61 -14.65
CA ASN A 75 2.92 -3.17 -14.48
C ASN A 75 1.90 -2.50 -13.54
N VAL A 76 1.45 -3.21 -12.52
CA VAL A 76 0.50 -2.75 -11.51
C VAL A 76 1.25 -2.14 -10.33
N LYS A 77 0.78 -0.99 -9.84
CA LYS A 77 1.40 -0.32 -8.70
C LYS A 77 0.77 -0.76 -7.37
N ILE A 78 1.59 -0.88 -6.35
CA ILE A 78 1.10 -0.98 -4.98
C ILE A 78 0.78 0.43 -4.48
N GLU A 79 -0.41 0.57 -3.90
CA GLU A 79 -0.81 1.72 -3.10
C GLU A 79 -0.81 1.31 -1.63
N ALA A 80 0.18 1.80 -0.88
CA ALA A 80 0.40 1.41 0.50
C ALA A 80 -0.59 2.10 1.45
N TYR A 81 -1.49 1.36 2.07
CA TYR A 81 -2.16 1.85 3.27
C TYR A 81 -1.35 1.45 4.51
N GLN A 82 -1.49 2.23 5.59
CA GLN A 82 -0.67 2.10 6.81
C GLN A 82 0.85 2.14 6.55
N PRO A 83 1.36 3.05 5.70
CA PRO A 83 2.78 3.12 5.39
C PRO A 83 3.65 3.32 6.64
N LEU A 84 3.10 3.94 7.69
CA LEU A 84 3.76 4.13 8.98
C LEU A 84 3.38 3.05 10.02
N GLY A 85 2.94 1.86 9.58
CA GLY A 85 2.57 0.74 10.46
C GLY A 85 1.44 1.08 11.45
N HIS A 86 0.50 1.93 11.08
CA HIS A 86 -0.58 2.42 11.97
C HIS A 86 -0.06 3.10 13.25
N GLY A 87 1.10 3.75 13.16
CA GLY A 87 1.73 4.38 14.31
C GLY A 87 2.49 3.40 15.21
N ASN A 88 2.91 2.25 14.67
CA ASN A 88 3.69 1.25 15.38
C ASN A 88 4.96 1.87 15.97
N ALA A 89 5.04 1.90 17.31
CA ALA A 89 6.17 2.48 18.02
C ALA A 89 7.49 1.77 17.68
N ALA A 90 7.48 0.44 17.56
CA ALA A 90 8.69 -0.32 17.23
C ALA A 90 9.23 0.00 15.83
N LEU A 91 8.36 0.36 14.88
CA LEU A 91 8.79 0.84 13.56
C LEU A 91 9.34 2.27 13.65
N LEU A 92 8.61 3.18 14.28
CA LEU A 92 8.98 4.60 14.35
C LEU A 92 10.20 4.89 15.24
N THR A 93 10.54 3.99 16.17
CA THR A 93 11.72 4.08 17.02
C THR A 93 12.80 3.06 16.66
N ASN A 94 12.68 2.39 15.50
CA ASN A 94 13.67 1.43 15.06
C ASN A 94 15.03 2.12 14.87
N PRO A 95 16.13 1.56 15.44
CA PRO A 95 17.45 2.17 15.38
C PRO A 95 17.94 2.49 13.96
N VAL A 96 17.66 1.62 12.98
CA VAL A 96 18.02 1.85 11.57
C VAL A 96 17.30 3.09 11.03
N ILE A 97 16.00 3.22 11.30
CA ILE A 97 15.20 4.34 10.81
C ILE A 97 15.62 5.66 11.49
N THR A 98 15.83 5.64 12.82
CA THR A 98 16.18 6.85 13.58
C THR A 98 17.57 7.35 13.26
N GLU A 99 18.56 6.48 13.08
CA GLU A 99 19.92 6.84 12.64
C GLU A 99 19.90 7.53 11.28
N ILE A 100 19.16 6.97 10.31
CA ILE A 100 19.00 7.57 8.98
C ILE A 100 18.29 8.92 9.10
N ALA A 101 17.25 9.01 9.93
CA ALA A 101 16.51 10.26 10.15
C ALA A 101 17.42 11.37 10.70
N GLU A 102 18.27 11.07 11.68
CA GLU A 102 19.25 12.01 12.23
C GLU A 102 20.22 12.52 11.16
N LYS A 103 20.73 11.62 10.32
CA LYS A 103 21.67 11.96 9.22
C LYS A 103 21.06 13.02 8.28
N TYR A 104 19.78 12.91 7.95
CA TYR A 104 19.11 13.81 7.02
C TYR A 104 18.38 14.98 7.70
N GLY A 105 18.41 15.10 9.04
CA GLY A 105 17.63 16.08 9.79
C GLY A 105 16.13 15.91 9.59
N LYS A 106 15.66 14.66 9.47
CA LYS A 106 14.28 14.27 9.23
C LYS A 106 13.71 13.50 10.42
N ASN A 107 12.41 13.30 10.47
CA ASN A 107 11.81 12.36 11.42
C ASN A 107 11.66 10.96 10.81
N ALA A 108 11.45 9.97 11.67
CA ALA A 108 11.31 8.57 11.25
C ALA A 108 10.20 8.35 10.20
N GLY A 109 9.07 9.04 10.34
CA GLY A 109 7.97 8.95 9.37
C GLY A 109 8.36 9.43 7.98
N GLN A 110 9.14 10.51 7.89
CA GLN A 110 9.64 11.02 6.61
C GLN A 110 10.61 10.06 5.94
N VAL A 111 11.49 9.42 6.71
CA VAL A 111 12.42 8.39 6.19
C VAL A 111 11.64 7.19 5.65
N ILE A 112 10.65 6.71 6.39
CA ILE A 112 9.82 5.58 5.95
C ILE A 112 9.07 5.93 4.66
N LEU A 113 8.40 7.08 4.60
CA LEU A 113 7.68 7.50 3.40
C LEU A 113 8.62 7.71 2.20
N ARG A 114 9.84 8.25 2.44
CA ARG A 114 10.84 8.37 1.38
C ARG A 114 11.31 7.02 0.86
N PHE A 115 11.58 6.07 1.76
CA PHE A 115 11.91 4.68 1.40
C PHE A 115 10.84 4.09 0.49
N GLU A 116 9.58 4.15 0.89
CA GLU A 116 8.47 3.56 0.13
C GLU A 116 8.31 4.21 -1.25
N VAL A 117 8.44 5.53 -1.34
CA VAL A 117 8.40 6.25 -2.63
C VAL A 117 9.58 5.85 -3.51
N GLN A 118 10.79 5.68 -2.97
CA GLN A 118 11.95 5.18 -3.73
C GLN A 118 11.78 3.72 -4.16
N GLU A 119 11.05 2.91 -3.40
CA GLU A 119 10.60 1.58 -3.78
C GLU A 119 9.50 1.57 -4.87
N GLY A 120 9.06 2.75 -5.34
CA GLY A 120 8.04 2.90 -6.39
C GLY A 120 6.61 2.71 -5.91
N LEU A 121 6.37 2.79 -4.60
CA LEU A 121 5.03 2.68 -4.00
C LEU A 121 4.30 4.02 -4.04
N ILE A 122 2.98 3.96 -4.10
CA ILE A 122 2.08 5.10 -3.84
C ILE A 122 1.74 5.04 -2.34
N VAL A 123 2.05 6.09 -1.58
CA VAL A 123 1.89 6.09 -0.12
C VAL A 123 0.69 6.92 0.33
N LEU A 124 -0.08 6.40 1.28
CA LEU A 124 -1.27 7.04 1.84
C LEU A 124 -1.12 7.29 3.35
N PRO A 125 -0.24 8.22 3.77
CA PRO A 125 -0.07 8.53 5.18
C PRO A 125 -1.27 9.31 5.71
N LYS A 126 -1.90 8.83 6.79
CA LYS A 126 -3.00 9.53 7.48
C LYS A 126 -2.47 10.21 8.74
N SER A 127 -2.82 11.46 8.94
CA SER A 127 -2.61 12.16 10.21
C SER A 127 -3.76 13.11 10.51
N THR A 128 -3.98 13.39 11.78
CA THR A 128 -4.85 14.47 12.29
C THR A 128 -4.04 15.64 12.85
N ASN A 129 -2.71 15.50 12.93
CA ASN A 129 -1.80 16.55 13.37
C ASN A 129 -1.37 17.38 12.15
N PRO A 130 -1.62 18.70 12.15
CA PRO A 130 -1.28 19.56 11.01
C PRO A 130 0.21 19.59 10.65
N GLU A 131 1.10 19.54 11.64
CA GLU A 131 2.55 19.54 11.42
C GLU A 131 2.99 18.24 10.74
N ARG A 132 2.43 17.09 11.14
CA ARG A 132 2.70 15.81 10.48
C ARG A 132 2.14 15.76 9.07
N ILE A 133 0.96 16.38 8.83
CA ILE A 133 0.39 16.45 7.48
C ILE A 133 1.33 17.24 6.58
N ALA A 134 1.80 18.40 7.02
CA ALA A 134 2.78 19.22 6.28
C ALA A 134 4.11 18.46 6.10
N GLY A 135 4.64 17.84 7.16
CA GLY A 135 5.91 17.10 7.10
C GLY A 135 5.87 15.85 6.20
N ASN A 136 4.72 15.19 6.07
CA ASN A 136 4.60 13.98 5.25
C ASN A 136 4.86 14.23 3.75
N ILE A 137 4.72 15.47 3.25
CA ILE A 137 5.04 15.82 1.86
C ILE A 137 6.50 16.28 1.70
N GLU A 138 7.20 16.61 2.79
CA GLU A 138 8.58 17.09 2.77
C GLU A 138 9.61 15.95 2.68
N ILE A 139 9.35 15.01 1.78
CA ILE A 139 10.15 13.81 1.55
C ILE A 139 10.89 13.83 0.21
N PHE A 140 10.72 14.87 -0.60
CA PHE A 140 11.31 14.97 -1.94
C PHE A 140 12.59 15.82 -1.97
N ASN A 141 13.01 16.37 -0.83
CA ASN A 141 14.20 17.20 -0.68
C ASN A 141 15.42 16.46 -0.11
N PHE A 142 15.35 15.14 -0.03
CA PHE A 142 16.46 14.24 0.30
C PHE A 142 16.25 12.89 -0.39
N GLU A 143 17.30 12.09 -0.45
CA GLU A 143 17.28 10.78 -1.07
C GLU A 143 18.09 9.80 -0.24
N LEU A 144 17.54 8.61 -0.03
CA LEU A 144 18.23 7.50 0.64
C LEU A 144 19.19 6.84 -0.37
N ASN A 145 20.42 6.58 0.05
CA ASN A 145 21.34 5.81 -0.76
C ASN A 145 21.02 4.31 -0.71
N GLU A 146 21.66 3.52 -1.57
CA GLU A 146 21.36 2.09 -1.69
C GLU A 146 21.65 1.30 -0.40
N GLU A 147 22.69 1.65 0.33
CA GLU A 147 23.00 1.00 1.62
C GLU A 147 21.87 1.23 2.64
N GLU A 148 21.35 2.45 2.71
CA GLU A 148 20.23 2.80 3.59
C GLU A 148 18.94 2.09 3.16
N MET A 149 18.68 2.02 1.84
CA MET A 149 17.55 1.28 1.29
C MET A 149 17.65 -0.20 1.67
N GLU A 150 18.80 -0.84 1.51
CA GLU A 150 19.02 -2.25 1.90
C GLU A 150 18.85 -2.46 3.41
N ARG A 151 19.34 -1.56 4.25
CA ARG A 151 19.15 -1.63 5.70
C ARG A 151 17.67 -1.59 6.07
N ILE A 152 16.87 -0.78 5.39
CA ILE A 152 15.42 -0.71 5.62
C ILE A 152 14.72 -1.94 5.03
N ARG A 153 15.12 -2.42 3.84
CA ARG A 153 14.60 -3.68 3.25
C ARG A 153 14.80 -4.89 4.17
N ALA A 154 15.92 -4.90 4.92
CA ALA A 154 16.23 -5.97 5.87
C ALA A 154 15.30 -6.00 7.11
N LEU A 155 14.49 -4.96 7.35
CA LEU A 155 13.52 -4.91 8.45
C LEU A 155 12.26 -5.73 8.19
N ASP A 156 12.05 -6.22 6.98
CA ASP A 156 10.87 -6.99 6.61
C ASP A 156 10.71 -8.26 7.45
N THR A 157 9.57 -8.37 8.11
CA THR A 157 9.20 -9.55 8.90
C THR A 157 8.29 -10.50 8.15
N GLY A 158 7.75 -10.05 6.99
CA GLY A 158 6.74 -10.77 6.23
C GLY A 158 5.37 -10.86 6.92
N LYS A 159 5.14 -10.08 7.99
CA LYS A 159 3.91 -10.15 8.78
C LYS A 159 3.20 -8.80 8.79
N GLY A 160 1.97 -8.78 8.27
CA GLY A 160 1.05 -7.65 8.35
C GLY A 160 0.30 -7.57 9.67
N SER A 161 -0.47 -6.51 9.84
CA SER A 161 -1.32 -6.30 11.02
C SER A 161 -2.52 -7.26 11.06
N HIS A 162 -2.97 -7.74 9.91
CA HIS A 162 -4.02 -8.73 9.76
C HIS A 162 -3.83 -9.50 8.45
N ASP A 163 -4.41 -10.69 8.40
CA ASP A 163 -4.47 -11.53 7.20
C ASP A 163 -5.82 -11.27 6.50
N PRO A 164 -5.83 -10.74 5.27
CA PRO A 164 -7.07 -10.51 4.53
C PRO A 164 -7.87 -11.78 4.24
N GLU A 165 -7.23 -12.95 4.24
CA GLU A 165 -7.87 -14.25 4.00
C GLU A 165 -8.31 -14.96 5.29
N ALA A 166 -8.06 -14.36 6.46
CA ALA A 166 -8.45 -14.98 7.73
C ALA A 166 -9.98 -15.07 7.88
N PRO A 167 -10.50 -16.14 8.48
CA PRO A 167 -11.93 -16.30 8.74
C PRO A 167 -12.51 -15.11 9.51
N GLY A 168 -13.65 -14.58 9.05
CA GLY A 168 -14.35 -13.46 9.68
C GLY A 168 -13.87 -12.07 9.29
N VAL A 169 -12.74 -11.94 8.60
CA VAL A 169 -12.25 -10.63 8.13
C VAL A 169 -13.17 -10.06 7.04
N ALA A 170 -13.64 -10.91 6.14
CA ALA A 170 -14.57 -10.51 5.09
C ALA A 170 -15.87 -9.93 5.69
N GLU A 171 -16.47 -10.60 6.65
CA GLU A 171 -17.69 -10.16 7.33
C GLU A 171 -17.48 -8.87 8.11
N MET A 172 -16.35 -8.76 8.81
CA MET A 172 -15.98 -7.53 9.53
C MET A 172 -15.86 -6.35 8.57
N LEU A 173 -15.17 -6.50 7.45
CA LEU A 173 -14.96 -5.42 6.48
C LEU A 173 -16.24 -5.07 5.74
N LEU A 174 -17.10 -6.05 5.40
CA LEU A 174 -18.40 -5.81 4.80
C LEU A 174 -19.33 -5.05 5.75
N SER A 175 -19.25 -5.31 7.06
CA SER A 175 -20.04 -4.59 8.06
C SER A 175 -19.68 -3.11 8.18
N LEU A 176 -18.44 -2.74 7.86
CA LEU A 176 -17.96 -1.35 7.89
C LEU A 176 -18.38 -0.53 6.66
N ILE A 177 -18.83 -1.18 5.59
CA ILE A 177 -19.26 -0.52 4.35
C ILE A 177 -20.69 0.03 4.47
N HIS A 178 -21.44 -0.41 5.48
CA HIS A 178 -22.83 -0.02 5.72
C HIS A 178 -23.01 1.16 6.70
N ILE A 179 -21.94 1.93 7.00
CA ILE A 179 -22.03 3.13 7.84
C ILE A 179 -22.03 4.39 6.98
#